data_0efb236645f13ac82f68e134d71af26c
#
_entry.id   0efb236645f13ac82f68e134d71af26c
#
_cell.length_a   1.000
_cell.length_b   1.000
_cell.length_c   1.000
_cell.angle_alpha   90.00
_cell.angle_beta   90.00
_cell.angle_gamma   90.00
#
_symmetry.space_group_name_H-M   'P 1'
#
loop_
_entity.id
_entity.type
_entity.pdbx_description
1 polymer ?
#
loop_
_entity_poly.entity_id
_entity_poly.type
_entity_poly.pdbx_seq_one_letter_code
_entity_poly.pdbx_strand_id
1 'polypeptide(L)'
;KDRYMFLQKFKKESRQFGAQRRASEAAAVSTAMRNMAINAGYQDVTRLTLRMESLVVQGMREYFQPHEVGEVTVWLEMEDGGKCAVICEKNGKQLKSVPAKIKKNEYVLALMDAKKQMAEQSRRTKAMLEDAMESQEEYTWAEIRGMLENPVIHDMVAALVFKVAEPDGVKAELDNAADSIMSGANELYDSKNVVLGFATEDGFNTFVATSIGDADIADTVSKSTENNSSKKTGLNLMNLSDDTKLTVAHPFHMYMAGKWHDIQKYVFDNKIVQPFKQVFRELYVKTEEEMNMEHSLRYAGNQIQPKKTLGCLRSRHWVADIEDGLQKVYYKENIVAQIYALADWFSPADIESPTLEWVVFSDRKTGKNMRIKDIPDIIFSEVMRDVDMAVSVAHAGGVDPETSHSTVEMRKACLLYT
;
A
#
# COMPACT_ATOMS: atom_id res chain seq x y z
N LYS A 1 6.83 -11.23 22.47
CA LYS A 1 6.50 -9.80 22.57
C LYS A 1 7.73 -8.98 22.92
N ASP A 2 8.41 -9.23 24.06
CA ASP A 2 9.52 -8.39 24.55
C ASP A 2 10.70 -8.29 23.60
N ARG A 3 11.11 -9.42 22.98
CA ARG A 3 12.14 -9.43 21.93
C ARG A 3 11.76 -8.58 20.73
N TYR A 4 10.49 -8.64 20.30
CA TYR A 4 9.97 -7.81 19.22
C TYR A 4 10.07 -6.32 19.57
N MET A 5 9.59 -5.93 20.74
CA MET A 5 9.66 -4.54 21.23
C MET A 5 11.10 -4.06 21.34
N PHE A 6 12.02 -4.91 21.81
CA PHE A 6 13.44 -4.59 21.84
C PHE A 6 14.00 -4.29 20.44
N LEU A 7 13.70 -5.13 19.45
CA LEU A 7 14.16 -4.92 18.07
C LEU A 7 13.61 -3.63 17.46
N GLN A 8 12.33 -3.31 17.72
CA GLN A 8 11.73 -2.04 17.27
C GLN A 8 12.40 -0.83 17.94
N LYS A 9 12.67 -0.90 19.25
CA LYS A 9 13.39 0.13 19.98
C LYS A 9 14.81 0.31 19.44
N PHE A 10 15.54 -0.77 19.25
CA PHE A 10 16.90 -0.76 18.70
C PHE A 10 16.95 -0.11 17.30
N LYS A 11 16.04 -0.50 16.39
CA LYS A 11 15.90 0.11 15.06
C LYS A 11 15.63 1.62 15.13
N LYS A 12 14.85 2.05 16.11
CA LYS A 12 14.55 3.47 16.33
C LYS A 12 15.76 4.25 16.84
N GLU A 13 16.47 3.70 17.82
CA GLU A 13 17.67 4.30 18.40
C GLU A 13 18.81 4.41 17.39
N SER A 14 18.87 3.49 16.42
CA SER A 14 19.81 3.49 15.30
C SER A 14 19.80 4.80 14.49
N ARG A 15 18.69 5.54 14.50
CA ARG A 15 18.53 6.80 13.73
C ARG A 15 19.49 7.91 14.15
N GLN A 16 20.05 7.85 15.36
CA GLN A 16 21.03 8.82 15.83
C GLN A 16 22.41 8.66 15.17
N PHE A 17 22.67 7.52 14.51
CA PHE A 17 23.95 7.21 13.88
C PHE A 17 23.97 7.58 12.39
N GLY A 18 25.18 7.60 11.80
CA GLY A 18 25.38 7.86 10.38
C GLY A 18 24.74 6.79 9.47
N ALA A 19 24.65 7.09 8.18
CA ALA A 19 23.91 6.30 7.20
C ALA A 19 24.39 4.84 7.12
N GLN A 20 25.71 4.61 7.12
CA GLN A 20 26.32 3.27 7.03
C GLN A 20 25.96 2.39 8.22
N ARG A 21 26.11 2.92 9.47
CA ARG A 21 25.75 2.20 10.67
C ARG A 21 24.25 1.90 10.73
N ARG A 22 23.40 2.86 10.36
CA ARG A 22 21.94 2.64 10.28
C ARG A 22 21.57 1.53 9.32
N ALA A 23 22.22 1.47 8.15
CA ALA A 23 21.98 0.42 7.17
C ALA A 23 22.38 -0.96 7.73
N SER A 24 23.55 -1.06 8.34
CA SER A 24 24.04 -2.30 8.98
C SER A 24 23.12 -2.76 10.11
N GLU A 25 22.72 -1.86 11.01
CA GLU A 25 21.81 -2.17 12.12
C GLU A 25 20.39 -2.54 11.62
N ALA A 26 19.90 -1.88 10.56
CA ALA A 26 18.63 -2.24 9.95
C ALA A 26 18.67 -3.65 9.33
N ALA A 27 19.77 -4.03 8.67
CA ALA A 27 19.96 -5.38 8.12
C ALA A 27 20.01 -6.43 9.25
N ALA A 28 20.72 -6.13 10.35
CA ALA A 28 20.76 -7.01 11.53
C ALA A 28 19.37 -7.21 12.15
N VAL A 29 18.57 -6.14 12.30
CA VAL A 29 17.20 -6.23 12.79
C VAL A 29 16.33 -7.05 11.84
N SER A 30 16.45 -6.85 10.53
CA SER A 30 15.70 -7.63 9.54
C SER A 30 15.99 -9.13 9.65
N THR A 31 17.27 -9.49 9.77
CA THR A 31 17.70 -10.89 9.99
C THR A 31 17.17 -11.45 11.31
N ALA A 32 17.23 -10.68 12.39
CA ALA A 32 16.72 -11.09 13.70
C ALA A 32 15.19 -11.29 13.68
N MET A 33 14.45 -10.41 12.99
CA MET A 33 12.99 -10.54 12.81
C MET A 33 12.63 -11.80 12.00
N ARG A 34 13.36 -12.08 10.92
CA ARG A 34 13.18 -13.29 10.12
C ARG A 34 13.40 -14.56 10.94
N ASN A 35 14.51 -14.61 11.67
CA ASN A 35 14.82 -15.74 12.55
C ASN A 35 13.76 -15.91 13.65
N MET A 36 13.25 -14.80 14.19
CA MET A 36 12.20 -14.83 15.20
C MET A 36 10.87 -15.34 14.60
N ALA A 37 10.51 -14.97 13.38
CA ALA A 37 9.34 -15.49 12.70
C ALA A 37 9.43 -17.00 12.49
N ILE A 38 10.53 -17.48 11.93
CA ILE A 38 10.78 -18.92 11.70
C ILE A 38 10.71 -19.70 13.02
N ASN A 39 11.42 -19.25 14.05
CA ASN A 39 11.48 -19.94 15.35
C ASN A 39 10.15 -19.92 16.11
N ALA A 40 9.28 -18.97 15.82
CA ALA A 40 7.96 -18.87 16.43
C ALA A 40 6.85 -19.53 15.58
N GLY A 41 7.22 -20.16 14.45
CA GLY A 41 6.27 -20.87 13.56
C GLY A 41 5.43 -19.96 12.67
N TYR A 42 5.84 -18.70 12.48
CA TYR A 42 5.18 -17.80 11.53
C TYR A 42 5.73 -17.99 10.12
N GLN A 43 4.86 -17.90 9.13
CA GLN A 43 5.23 -18.05 7.71
C GLN A 43 6.27 -17.00 7.30
N ASP A 44 6.14 -15.77 7.80
CA ASP A 44 7.01 -14.63 7.47
C ASP A 44 7.04 -13.57 8.59
N VAL A 45 7.81 -12.52 8.35
CA VAL A 45 7.98 -11.38 9.28
C VAL A 45 6.70 -10.54 9.38
N THR A 46 5.90 -10.47 8.32
CA THR A 46 4.65 -9.69 8.29
C THR A 46 3.64 -10.29 9.28
N ARG A 47 3.41 -11.62 9.22
CA ARG A 47 2.51 -12.34 10.13
C ARG A 47 2.97 -12.26 11.58
N LEU A 48 4.27 -12.41 11.81
CA LEU A 48 4.85 -12.19 13.14
C LEU A 48 4.57 -10.76 13.61
N THR A 49 4.80 -9.75 12.78
CA THR A 49 4.61 -8.34 13.13
C THR A 49 3.17 -8.05 13.48
N LEU A 50 2.22 -8.44 12.65
CA LEU A 50 0.78 -8.27 12.90
C LEU A 50 0.37 -8.87 14.24
N ARG A 51 0.81 -10.10 14.52
CA ARG A 51 0.51 -10.76 15.79
C ARG A 51 1.14 -10.07 16.99
N MET A 52 2.40 -9.65 16.89
CA MET A 52 3.09 -8.96 17.99
C MET A 52 2.46 -7.58 18.26
N GLU A 53 2.10 -6.83 17.22
CA GLU A 53 1.45 -5.53 17.35
C GLU A 53 0.05 -5.68 17.99
N SER A 54 -0.73 -6.67 17.59
CA SER A 54 -2.02 -6.98 18.25
C SER A 54 -1.84 -7.25 19.76
N LEU A 55 -0.83 -8.07 20.14
CA LEU A 55 -0.51 -8.34 21.55
C LEU A 55 -0.03 -7.09 22.31
N VAL A 56 0.63 -6.14 21.63
CA VAL A 56 1.04 -4.86 22.24
C VAL A 56 -0.20 -4.03 22.57
N VAL A 57 -1.13 -3.88 21.61
CA VAL A 57 -2.37 -3.11 21.81
C VAL A 57 -3.27 -3.73 22.86
N GLN A 58 -3.39 -5.07 22.89
CA GLN A 58 -4.13 -5.76 23.95
C GLN A 58 -3.61 -5.41 25.36
N GLY A 59 -2.30 -5.27 25.51
CA GLY A 59 -1.69 -4.84 26.77
C GLY A 59 -1.89 -3.36 27.11
N MET A 60 -2.47 -2.58 26.21
CA MET A 60 -2.75 -1.15 26.37
C MET A 60 -4.24 -0.83 26.54
N ARG A 61 -5.11 -1.86 26.54
CA ARG A 61 -6.56 -1.67 26.64
C ARG A 61 -7.01 -0.88 27.86
N GLU A 62 -6.28 -0.95 28.96
CA GLU A 62 -6.57 -0.19 30.18
C GLU A 62 -6.54 1.32 29.96
N TYR A 63 -5.70 1.81 29.04
CA TYR A 63 -5.58 3.25 28.74
C TYR A 63 -6.79 3.82 27.96
N PHE A 64 -7.65 2.99 27.40
CA PHE A 64 -8.90 3.40 26.76
C PHE A 64 -10.04 3.57 27.75
N GLN A 65 -9.81 3.20 29.01
CA GLN A 65 -10.80 3.40 30.07
C GLN A 65 -10.50 4.69 30.83
N PRO A 66 -11.54 5.46 31.20
CA PRO A 66 -11.37 6.64 32.03
C PRO A 66 -10.65 6.32 33.33
N HIS A 67 -9.59 7.04 33.63
CA HIS A 67 -8.79 6.89 34.86
C HIS A 67 -8.61 8.22 35.56
N GLU A 68 -8.89 8.25 36.86
CA GLU A 68 -8.82 9.47 37.68
C GLU A 68 -7.38 9.74 38.13
N VAL A 69 -6.88 10.95 37.84
CA VAL A 69 -5.60 11.45 38.29
C VAL A 69 -5.82 12.79 39.01
N GLY A 70 -6.00 12.72 40.31
CA GLY A 70 -6.40 13.87 41.13
C GLY A 70 -7.81 14.32 40.79
N GLU A 71 -7.97 15.56 40.31
CA GLU A 71 -9.26 16.14 39.92
C GLU A 71 -9.57 16.00 38.42
N VAL A 72 -8.77 15.26 37.67
CA VAL A 72 -8.87 15.13 36.20
C VAL A 72 -8.98 13.66 35.85
N THR A 73 -9.91 13.32 34.99
CA THR A 73 -10.05 11.99 34.40
C THR A 73 -9.33 12.00 33.04
N VAL A 74 -8.52 10.99 32.77
CA VAL A 74 -7.71 10.88 31.53
C VAL A 74 -7.85 9.50 30.91
N TRP A 75 -7.94 9.45 29.57
CA TRP A 75 -7.95 8.20 28.79
C TRP A 75 -7.48 8.45 27.37
N LEU A 76 -7.25 7.36 26.61
CA LEU A 76 -7.00 7.40 25.18
C LEU A 76 -8.30 7.17 24.42
N GLU A 77 -8.46 7.88 23.33
CA GLU A 77 -9.57 7.70 22.38
C GLU A 77 -9.02 7.60 20.96
N MET A 78 -9.59 6.69 20.18
CA MET A 78 -9.26 6.60 18.75
C MET A 78 -10.15 7.58 17.98
N GLU A 79 -9.53 8.48 17.26
CA GLU A 79 -10.19 9.39 16.32
C GLU A 79 -10.23 8.77 14.92
N ASP A 80 -11.10 9.30 14.07
CA ASP A 80 -11.22 8.89 12.69
C ASP A 80 -9.85 8.85 11.98
N GLY A 81 -9.60 7.79 11.20
CA GLY A 81 -8.35 7.56 10.50
C GLY A 81 -7.21 7.01 11.37
N GLY A 82 -7.55 6.38 12.51
CA GLY A 82 -6.58 5.65 13.34
C GLY A 82 -5.62 6.53 14.13
N LYS A 83 -6.00 7.80 14.38
CA LYS A 83 -5.26 8.68 15.27
C LYS A 83 -5.68 8.46 16.71
N CYS A 84 -4.72 8.35 17.62
CA CYS A 84 -4.98 8.24 19.03
C CYS A 84 -4.86 9.60 19.72
N ALA A 85 -5.92 10.05 20.40
CA ALA A 85 -5.95 11.28 21.19
C ALA A 85 -5.88 10.98 22.69
N VAL A 86 -5.33 11.91 23.47
CA VAL A 86 -5.45 11.90 24.92
C VAL A 86 -6.61 12.80 25.28
N ILE A 87 -7.64 12.22 25.88
CA ILE A 87 -8.79 12.96 26.41
C ILE A 87 -8.55 13.26 27.89
N CYS A 88 -8.85 14.46 28.26
CA CYS A 88 -8.80 14.93 29.66
C CYS A 88 -10.11 15.60 30.01
N GLU A 89 -10.72 15.21 31.12
CA GLU A 89 -11.95 15.80 31.60
C GLU A 89 -11.82 16.27 33.05
N LYS A 90 -12.38 17.42 33.35
CA LYS A 90 -12.49 17.94 34.72
C LYS A 90 -13.88 18.50 34.95
N ASN A 91 -14.57 17.98 35.98
CA ASN A 91 -15.95 18.38 36.36
C ASN A 91 -16.94 18.34 35.16
N GLY A 92 -16.87 17.28 34.34
CA GLY A 92 -17.73 17.11 33.16
C GLY A 92 -17.37 18.00 31.96
N LYS A 93 -16.23 18.67 32.00
CA LYS A 93 -15.75 19.49 30.88
C LYS A 93 -14.43 18.97 30.30
N GLN A 94 -14.44 18.71 29.02
CA GLN A 94 -13.24 18.29 28.30
C GLN A 94 -12.21 19.43 28.22
N LEU A 95 -10.96 19.12 28.55
CA LEU A 95 -9.85 20.06 28.52
C LEU A 95 -9.12 19.96 27.16
N LYS A 96 -8.61 21.09 26.66
CA LYS A 96 -7.89 21.15 25.38
C LYS A 96 -6.54 20.43 25.41
N SER A 97 -5.96 20.20 26.58
CA SER A 97 -4.66 19.51 26.74
C SER A 97 -4.48 19.01 28.17
N VAL A 98 -3.54 18.07 28.34
CA VAL A 98 -3.15 17.55 29.65
C VAL A 98 -2.66 18.68 30.57
N PRO A 99 -3.28 18.91 31.74
CA PRO A 99 -2.88 19.95 32.67
C PRO A 99 -1.44 19.76 33.18
N ALA A 100 -0.70 20.87 33.32
CA ALA A 100 0.70 20.85 33.76
C ALA A 100 0.91 20.13 35.11
N LYS A 101 -0.07 20.22 36.01
CA LYS A 101 -0.02 19.59 37.35
C LYS A 101 0.09 18.06 37.30
N ILE A 102 -0.55 17.42 36.31
CA ILE A 102 -0.60 15.96 36.20
C ILE A 102 0.36 15.38 35.16
N LYS A 103 1.03 16.22 34.35
CA LYS A 103 1.96 15.77 33.28
C LYS A 103 3.10 14.86 33.77
N LYS A 104 3.50 15.02 35.03
CA LYS A 104 4.57 14.23 35.66
C LYS A 104 4.06 13.00 36.42
N ASN A 105 2.74 12.79 36.48
CA ASN A 105 2.15 11.62 37.08
C ASN A 105 2.57 10.37 36.29
N GLU A 106 2.89 9.29 36.98
CA GLU A 106 3.41 8.05 36.38
C GLU A 106 2.40 7.44 35.37
N TYR A 107 1.12 7.40 35.73
CA TYR A 107 0.06 6.92 34.83
C TYR A 107 -0.06 7.78 33.57
N VAL A 108 -0.02 9.10 33.70
CA VAL A 108 -0.09 10.03 32.56
C VAL A 108 1.12 9.87 31.64
N LEU A 109 2.32 9.66 32.20
CA LEU A 109 3.53 9.39 31.40
C LEU A 109 3.41 8.08 30.64
N ALA A 110 2.92 7.00 31.28
CA ALA A 110 2.67 5.72 30.64
C ALA A 110 1.60 5.81 29.54
N LEU A 111 0.52 6.54 29.79
CA LEU A 111 -0.56 6.80 28.82
C LEU A 111 -0.03 7.60 27.59
N MET A 112 0.83 8.59 27.79
CA MET A 112 1.49 9.35 26.70
C MET A 112 2.46 8.47 25.89
N ASP A 113 3.15 7.55 26.55
CA ASP A 113 4.01 6.58 25.85
C ASP A 113 3.18 5.58 25.05
N ALA A 114 2.08 5.07 25.60
CA ALA A 114 1.12 4.22 24.90
C ALA A 114 0.58 4.91 23.64
N LYS A 115 0.13 6.17 23.74
CA LYS A 115 -0.24 7.00 22.57
C LYS A 115 0.83 7.00 21.49
N LYS A 116 2.08 7.23 21.90
CA LYS A 116 3.23 7.28 20.96
C LYS A 116 3.49 5.93 20.30
N GLN A 117 3.39 4.83 21.05
CA GLN A 117 3.54 3.47 20.51
C GLN A 117 2.43 3.17 19.49
N MET A 118 1.18 3.54 19.75
CA MET A 118 0.06 3.38 18.81
C MET A 118 0.26 4.18 17.52
N ALA A 119 0.73 5.44 17.62
CA ALA A 119 1.04 6.25 16.45
C ALA A 119 2.19 5.66 15.61
N GLU A 120 3.17 5.05 16.25
CA GLU A 120 4.27 4.35 15.56
C GLU A 120 3.78 3.06 14.89
N GLN A 121 2.90 2.31 15.54
CA GLN A 121 2.24 1.13 14.96
C GLN A 121 1.43 1.51 13.73
N SER A 122 0.53 2.48 13.85
CA SER A 122 -0.28 3.00 12.75
C SER A 122 0.57 3.33 11.52
N ARG A 123 1.69 4.03 11.73
CA ARG A 123 2.61 4.37 10.63
C ARG A 123 3.30 3.14 10.02
N ARG A 124 3.71 2.15 10.85
CA ARG A 124 4.33 0.92 10.33
C ARG A 124 3.33 0.09 9.54
N THR A 125 2.12 -0.06 10.05
CA THR A 125 1.06 -0.81 9.37
C THR A 125 0.67 -0.15 8.05
N LYS A 126 0.56 1.18 8.01
CA LYS A 126 0.32 1.92 6.77
C LYS A 126 1.37 1.58 5.71
N ALA A 127 2.66 1.66 6.04
CA ALA A 127 3.74 1.34 5.10
C ALA A 127 3.70 -0.13 4.68
N MET A 128 3.45 -1.05 5.61
CA MET A 128 3.33 -2.49 5.34
C MET A 128 2.16 -2.79 4.37
N LEU A 129 1.00 -2.17 4.55
CA LEU A 129 -0.15 -2.38 3.67
C LEU A 129 0.07 -1.76 2.28
N GLU A 130 0.79 -0.63 2.18
CA GLU A 130 1.20 -0.05 0.90
C GLU A 130 2.21 -0.96 0.17
N ASP A 131 3.22 -1.47 0.88
CA ASP A 131 4.18 -2.44 0.34
C ASP A 131 3.48 -3.75 -0.08
N ALA A 132 2.49 -4.22 0.70
CA ALA A 132 1.69 -5.40 0.37
C ALA A 132 0.85 -5.21 -0.90
N MET A 133 0.34 -4.00 -1.14
CA MET A 133 -0.34 -3.67 -2.39
C MET A 133 0.62 -3.73 -3.59
N GLU A 134 1.84 -3.21 -3.45
CA GLU A 134 2.85 -3.24 -4.53
C GLU A 134 3.37 -4.67 -4.79
N SER A 135 3.61 -5.44 -3.74
CA SER A 135 4.15 -6.81 -3.82
C SER A 135 3.08 -7.88 -4.04
N GLN A 136 1.80 -7.52 -4.04
CA GLN A 136 0.68 -8.46 -4.12
C GLN A 136 0.79 -9.58 -3.06
N GLU A 137 1.07 -9.19 -1.82
CA GLU A 137 1.12 -10.12 -0.71
C GLU A 137 -0.28 -10.64 -0.37
N GLU A 138 -0.42 -11.96 -0.26
CA GLU A 138 -1.68 -12.62 0.03
C GLU A 138 -1.89 -12.72 1.55
N TYR A 139 -3.10 -12.38 2.00
CA TYR A 139 -3.58 -12.58 3.37
C TYR A 139 -4.80 -13.50 3.33
N THR A 140 -4.95 -14.35 4.33
CA THR A 140 -6.19 -15.09 4.51
C THR A 140 -7.30 -14.19 5.06
N TRP A 141 -8.56 -14.56 4.85
CA TRP A 141 -9.69 -13.83 5.42
C TRP A 141 -9.62 -13.78 6.95
N ALA A 142 -9.18 -14.88 7.57
CA ALA A 142 -8.95 -14.91 9.02
C ALA A 142 -7.90 -13.88 9.49
N GLU A 143 -6.81 -13.68 8.71
CA GLU A 143 -5.80 -12.65 9.01
C GLU A 143 -6.37 -11.24 8.87
N ILE A 144 -7.16 -10.96 7.82
CA ILE A 144 -7.81 -9.66 7.62
C ILE A 144 -8.78 -9.36 8.76
N ARG A 145 -9.61 -10.32 9.19
CA ARG A 145 -10.48 -10.16 10.37
C ARG A 145 -9.69 -9.88 11.64
N GLY A 146 -8.58 -10.59 11.83
CA GLY A 146 -7.68 -10.32 12.96
C GLY A 146 -7.06 -8.91 12.93
N MET A 147 -6.85 -8.32 11.76
CA MET A 147 -6.46 -6.91 11.62
C MET A 147 -7.61 -5.97 11.99
N LEU A 148 -8.85 -6.27 11.59
CA LEU A 148 -10.04 -5.48 11.92
C LEU A 148 -10.35 -5.47 13.44
N GLU A 149 -9.99 -6.53 14.17
CA GLU A 149 -10.11 -6.57 15.62
C GLU A 149 -9.16 -5.62 16.38
N ASN A 150 -8.13 -5.10 15.69
CA ASN A 150 -7.15 -4.20 16.28
C ASN A 150 -7.60 -2.73 16.12
N PRO A 151 -8.01 -2.03 17.18
CA PRO A 151 -8.57 -0.68 17.09
C PRO A 151 -7.61 0.36 16.51
N VAL A 152 -6.29 0.12 16.56
CA VAL A 152 -5.29 1.06 16.03
C VAL A 152 -5.23 1.03 14.49
N ILE A 153 -5.58 -0.10 13.88
CA ILE A 153 -5.47 -0.29 12.42
C ILE A 153 -6.81 -0.62 11.76
N HIS A 154 -7.87 -0.82 12.54
CA HIS A 154 -9.21 -1.13 12.06
C HIS A 154 -9.64 -0.24 10.90
N ASP A 155 -9.69 1.08 11.11
CA ASP A 155 -10.15 2.03 10.09
C ASP A 155 -9.28 2.02 8.84
N MET A 156 -7.97 1.77 8.99
CA MET A 156 -7.07 1.66 7.84
C MET A 156 -7.39 0.46 6.98
N VAL A 157 -7.65 -0.69 7.60
CA VAL A 157 -7.97 -1.94 6.91
C VAL A 157 -9.36 -1.86 6.30
N ALA A 158 -10.36 -1.37 7.05
CA ALA A 158 -11.73 -1.20 6.56
C ALA A 158 -11.84 -0.21 5.40
N ALA A 159 -10.92 0.76 5.29
CA ALA A 159 -10.91 1.75 4.21
C ALA A 159 -10.23 1.24 2.92
N LEU A 160 -9.58 0.07 2.94
CA LEU A 160 -8.88 -0.48 1.78
C LEU A 160 -9.80 -1.38 0.95
N VAL A 161 -9.59 -1.30 -0.36
CA VAL A 161 -10.17 -2.26 -1.31
C VAL A 161 -9.27 -3.48 -1.40
N PHE A 162 -9.86 -4.66 -1.25
CA PHE A 162 -9.17 -5.92 -1.43
C PHE A 162 -9.65 -6.62 -2.70
N LYS A 163 -8.76 -7.41 -3.27
CA LYS A 163 -9.06 -8.35 -4.34
C LYS A 163 -9.05 -9.75 -3.73
N VAL A 164 -10.10 -10.53 -4.00
CA VAL A 164 -10.10 -11.96 -3.69
C VAL A 164 -9.14 -12.64 -4.68
N ALA A 165 -8.12 -13.34 -4.19
CA ALA A 165 -7.29 -14.19 -5.02
C ALA A 165 -8.18 -15.31 -5.58
N GLU A 166 -7.87 -15.78 -6.80
CA GLU A 166 -8.70 -16.79 -7.48
C GLU A 166 -9.00 -17.95 -6.51
N PRO A 167 -10.29 -18.24 -6.28
CA PRO A 167 -10.64 -19.39 -5.46
C PRO A 167 -10.16 -20.65 -6.19
N ASP A 168 -9.40 -21.51 -5.50
CA ASP A 168 -8.89 -22.80 -5.98
C ASP A 168 -10.01 -23.79 -6.45
N GLY A 169 -11.24 -23.35 -6.59
CA GLY A 169 -12.41 -24.11 -7.03
C GLY A 169 -13.13 -23.61 -8.27
N VAL A 170 -12.87 -22.38 -8.71
CA VAL A 170 -13.58 -21.80 -9.88
C VAL A 170 -12.98 -22.25 -11.21
N LYS A 171 -11.76 -22.77 -11.23
CA LYS A 171 -11.17 -23.37 -12.45
C LYS A 171 -12.00 -24.54 -12.99
N ALA A 172 -12.62 -25.33 -12.15
CA ALA A 172 -13.35 -26.55 -12.58
C ALA A 172 -14.72 -26.25 -13.23
N GLU A 173 -15.36 -25.11 -12.96
CA GLU A 173 -16.62 -24.75 -13.60
C GLU A 173 -16.44 -23.92 -14.87
N LEU A 174 -15.31 -23.23 -15.03
CA LEU A 174 -15.00 -22.40 -16.21
C LEU A 174 -14.41 -23.20 -17.37
N ASP A 175 -13.67 -24.28 -17.11
CA ASP A 175 -13.15 -25.16 -18.17
C ASP A 175 -14.26 -25.88 -18.95
N ASN A 176 -15.46 -26.01 -18.37
CA ASN A 176 -16.62 -26.59 -19.06
C ASN A 176 -17.41 -25.58 -19.92
N ALA A 177 -17.14 -24.28 -19.80
CA ALA A 177 -17.79 -23.23 -20.61
C ALA A 177 -16.91 -22.70 -21.74
N ALA A 178 -15.61 -23.02 -21.76
CA ALA A 178 -14.62 -22.46 -22.68
C ALA A 178 -14.58 -23.09 -24.07
N ASP A 179 -15.34 -24.17 -24.32
CA ASP A 179 -15.35 -24.87 -25.63
C ASP A 179 -16.16 -24.13 -26.72
N SER A 180 -16.67 -22.95 -26.51
CA SER A 180 -17.61 -22.31 -27.45
C SER A 180 -17.22 -20.99 -28.09
N ILE A 181 -16.08 -20.34 -27.82
CA ILE A 181 -15.73 -19.12 -28.57
C ILE A 181 -14.24 -19.04 -28.88
N MET A 182 -13.84 -19.60 -30.02
CA MET A 182 -12.60 -19.27 -30.71
C MET A 182 -12.74 -17.90 -31.39
N SER A 183 -11.95 -16.90 -31.00
CA SER A 183 -11.14 -16.03 -31.87
C SER A 183 -10.53 -14.84 -31.14
N GLY A 184 -9.23 -14.87 -31.03
CA GLY A 184 -8.28 -13.76 -31.16
C GLY A 184 -8.46 -12.54 -30.26
N ALA A 185 -7.85 -12.56 -29.05
CA ALA A 185 -7.13 -11.43 -28.45
C ALA A 185 -6.69 -11.81 -27.03
N ASN A 186 -5.37 -11.69 -26.77
CA ASN A 186 -4.67 -11.65 -25.48
C ASN A 186 -5.26 -12.44 -24.30
N GLU A 187 -4.86 -13.70 -24.20
CA GLU A 187 -5.15 -14.67 -23.15
C GLU A 187 -4.35 -14.43 -21.85
N LEU A 188 -4.45 -13.30 -21.18
CA LEU A 188 -3.74 -13.23 -19.88
C LEU A 188 -4.56 -12.69 -18.68
N TYR A 189 -5.73 -12.10 -18.87
CA TYR A 189 -6.60 -11.74 -17.76
C TYR A 189 -8.06 -11.75 -18.20
N ASP A 190 -8.82 -12.75 -17.78
CA ASP A 190 -10.28 -12.71 -17.91
C ASP A 190 -10.83 -11.64 -16.95
N SER A 191 -11.09 -10.45 -17.48
CA SER A 191 -11.56 -9.28 -16.76
C SER A 191 -12.89 -9.47 -16.03
N LYS A 192 -13.60 -10.57 -16.26
CA LYS A 192 -14.95 -10.83 -15.73
C LYS A 192 -14.95 -11.44 -14.32
N ASN A 193 -13.82 -11.93 -13.82
CA ASN A 193 -13.76 -12.70 -12.56
C ASN A 193 -13.02 -12.02 -11.42
N VAL A 194 -12.64 -10.73 -11.54
CA VAL A 194 -11.97 -10.02 -10.45
C VAL A 194 -12.99 -9.56 -9.42
N VAL A 195 -13.01 -10.22 -8.25
CA VAL A 195 -13.86 -9.83 -7.12
C VAL A 195 -13.13 -8.79 -6.28
N LEU A 196 -13.69 -7.58 -6.21
CA LEU A 196 -13.18 -6.46 -5.44
C LEU A 196 -14.17 -6.07 -4.35
N GLY A 197 -13.69 -5.66 -3.18
CA GLY A 197 -14.57 -5.26 -2.08
C GLY A 197 -13.84 -4.67 -0.89
N PHE A 198 -14.61 -4.29 0.12
CA PHE A 198 -14.13 -3.83 1.42
C PHE A 198 -14.32 -4.89 2.49
N ALA A 199 -13.35 -5.01 3.38
CA ALA A 199 -13.44 -5.84 4.56
C ALA A 199 -14.14 -5.07 5.69
N THR A 200 -15.16 -5.66 6.30
CA THR A 200 -15.89 -5.10 7.45
C THR A 200 -16.06 -6.15 8.54
N GLU A 201 -16.51 -5.74 9.71
CA GLU A 201 -16.81 -6.67 10.82
C GLU A 201 -17.90 -7.68 10.45
N ASP A 202 -18.87 -7.27 9.62
CA ASP A 202 -19.99 -8.10 9.18
C ASP A 202 -19.63 -9.08 8.06
N GLY A 203 -18.49 -8.88 7.38
CA GLY A 203 -18.04 -9.70 6.26
C GLY A 203 -17.35 -8.91 5.15
N PHE A 204 -17.33 -9.46 3.94
CA PHE A 204 -16.71 -8.87 2.77
C PHE A 204 -17.76 -8.23 1.86
N ASN A 205 -17.72 -6.91 1.71
CA ASN A 205 -18.65 -6.14 0.89
C ASN A 205 -18.10 -5.96 -0.53
N THR A 206 -18.66 -6.67 -1.49
CA THR A 206 -18.17 -6.73 -2.88
C THR A 206 -18.81 -5.69 -3.78
N PHE A 207 -18.02 -5.13 -4.70
CA PHE A 207 -18.51 -4.42 -5.88
C PHE A 207 -18.92 -5.44 -6.94
N VAL A 208 -20.22 -5.69 -7.06
CA VAL A 208 -20.73 -6.63 -8.06
C VAL A 208 -20.51 -6.07 -9.46
N ALA A 209 -19.98 -6.89 -10.36
CA ALA A 209 -20.05 -6.62 -11.78
C ALA A 209 -21.53 -6.61 -12.18
N THR A 210 -22.06 -5.45 -12.57
CA THR A 210 -23.31 -5.40 -13.30
C THR A 210 -23.06 -6.01 -14.68
N SER A 211 -23.19 -7.33 -14.78
CA SER A 211 -23.28 -8.01 -16.07
C SER A 211 -24.57 -7.58 -16.75
N ILE A 212 -24.40 -6.93 -17.87
CA ILE A 212 -25.37 -6.62 -18.90
C ILE A 212 -26.55 -7.61 -18.93
N GLY A 213 -27.74 -7.12 -18.58
CA GLY A 213 -28.97 -7.89 -18.70
C GLY A 213 -29.95 -7.57 -17.58
N ASP A 214 -30.63 -6.40 -17.67
CA ASP A 214 -31.64 -5.91 -16.72
C ASP A 214 -32.95 -6.70 -16.72
N ALA A 215 -32.98 -7.99 -17.06
CA ALA A 215 -34.25 -8.71 -17.16
C ALA A 215 -34.44 -9.89 -16.18
N ASP A 216 -33.39 -10.52 -15.65
CA ASP A 216 -33.57 -11.82 -14.95
C ASP A 216 -33.15 -11.86 -13.46
N ILE A 217 -32.69 -10.76 -12.88
CA ILE A 217 -32.26 -10.74 -11.45
C ILE A 217 -33.34 -10.22 -10.50
N ALA A 218 -34.44 -9.64 -11.04
CA ALA A 218 -35.53 -9.14 -10.20
C ALA A 218 -36.29 -10.24 -9.44
N ASP A 219 -36.23 -11.49 -9.90
CA ASP A 219 -37.05 -12.57 -9.32
C ASP A 219 -36.33 -13.44 -8.26
N THR A 220 -35.02 -13.35 -8.14
CA THR A 220 -34.24 -14.18 -7.16
C THR A 220 -33.94 -13.44 -5.86
N VAL A 221 -34.07 -12.11 -5.80
CA VAL A 221 -33.78 -11.27 -4.61
C VAL A 221 -35.01 -11.06 -3.72
N SER A 222 -36.19 -11.50 -4.14
CA SER A 222 -37.47 -11.20 -3.42
C SER A 222 -37.79 -12.15 -2.27
N LYS A 223 -36.90 -13.04 -1.81
CA LYS A 223 -37.18 -14.03 -0.74
C LYS A 223 -36.19 -14.07 0.43
N SER A 224 -35.45 -13.03 0.74
CA SER A 224 -34.75 -12.96 2.00
C SER A 224 -34.94 -11.62 2.70
N THR A 225 -35.89 -11.63 3.64
CA THR A 225 -36.05 -10.81 4.85
C THR A 225 -35.62 -9.35 4.84
N GLU A 226 -36.64 -8.52 4.99
CA GLU A 226 -36.60 -7.12 5.42
C GLU A 226 -35.66 -6.90 6.61
N ASN A 227 -34.56 -6.19 6.39
CA ASN A 227 -34.02 -5.28 7.38
C ASN A 227 -33.33 -4.09 6.65
N ASN A 228 -33.92 -2.93 6.92
CA ASN A 228 -33.63 -1.64 6.31
C ASN A 228 -32.23 -1.15 6.66
N SER A 229 -31.40 -0.90 5.67
CA SER A 229 -30.55 0.28 5.49
C SER A 229 -29.53 0.18 4.32
N SER A 230 -29.47 -0.96 3.61
CA SER A 230 -28.40 -1.24 2.61
C SER A 230 -28.78 -0.89 1.15
N LYS A 231 -29.92 -0.29 0.86
CA LYS A 231 -30.45 -0.10 -0.50
C LYS A 231 -29.86 1.07 -1.30
N LYS A 232 -28.78 1.73 -0.83
CA LYS A 232 -28.15 2.87 -1.55
C LYS A 232 -26.72 2.65 -2.02
N THR A 233 -26.08 1.51 -1.79
CA THR A 233 -24.61 1.44 -1.86
C THR A 233 -24.00 0.55 -2.94
N GLY A 234 -24.72 -0.16 -3.75
CA GLY A 234 -24.13 -0.98 -4.83
C GLY A 234 -23.12 -2.05 -4.36
N LEU A 235 -23.09 -2.36 -3.07
CA LEU A 235 -22.24 -3.39 -2.46
C LEU A 235 -23.09 -4.57 -2.01
N ASN A 236 -22.60 -5.78 -2.23
CA ASN A 236 -23.22 -7.01 -1.75
C ASN A 236 -22.32 -7.70 -0.72
N LEU A 237 -22.91 -8.11 0.40
CA LEU A 237 -22.21 -8.87 1.42
C LEU A 237 -21.92 -10.28 0.91
N MET A 238 -20.66 -10.67 0.95
CA MET A 238 -20.16 -12.00 0.61
C MET A 238 -19.56 -12.66 1.86
N ASN A 239 -19.90 -13.90 2.12
CA ASN A 239 -19.28 -14.69 3.15
C ASN A 239 -18.06 -15.42 2.57
N LEU A 240 -16.89 -15.12 3.12
CA LEU A 240 -15.64 -15.77 2.76
C LEU A 240 -15.28 -16.84 3.80
N SER A 241 -14.68 -17.94 3.36
CA SER A 241 -14.06 -18.90 4.26
C SER A 241 -12.79 -18.31 4.88
N ASP A 242 -12.40 -18.78 6.06
CA ASP A 242 -11.21 -18.30 6.77
C ASP A 242 -9.92 -18.41 5.95
N ASP A 243 -9.83 -19.43 5.10
CA ASP A 243 -8.66 -19.70 4.26
C ASP A 243 -8.69 -18.94 2.91
N THR A 244 -9.78 -18.23 2.60
CA THR A 244 -9.87 -17.45 1.37
C THR A 244 -8.76 -16.40 1.34
N LYS A 245 -7.97 -16.39 0.27
CA LYS A 245 -6.86 -15.47 0.10
C LYS A 245 -7.32 -14.16 -0.51
N LEU A 246 -6.83 -13.07 0.03
CA LEU A 246 -7.04 -11.71 -0.45
C LEU A 246 -5.72 -10.97 -0.59
N THR A 247 -5.64 -10.07 -1.56
CA THR A 247 -4.55 -9.10 -1.70
C THR A 247 -5.10 -7.69 -1.56
N VAL A 248 -4.29 -6.75 -1.11
CA VAL A 248 -4.64 -5.33 -1.20
C VAL A 248 -4.69 -4.95 -2.67
N ALA A 249 -5.86 -4.52 -3.14
CA ALA A 249 -6.08 -4.29 -4.56
C ALA A 249 -5.24 -3.09 -5.06
N HIS A 250 -4.49 -3.30 -6.14
CA HIS A 250 -3.82 -2.23 -6.86
C HIS A 250 -4.80 -1.55 -7.85
N PRO A 251 -4.65 -0.26 -8.19
CA PRO A 251 -5.49 0.39 -9.23
C PRO A 251 -5.57 -0.39 -10.54
N PHE A 252 -4.52 -1.09 -10.91
CA PHE A 252 -4.52 -1.97 -12.08
C PHE A 252 -5.65 -3.01 -12.04
N HIS A 253 -5.91 -3.62 -10.88
CA HIS A 253 -7.01 -4.59 -10.74
C HIS A 253 -8.38 -3.93 -10.90
N MET A 254 -8.54 -2.72 -10.36
CA MET A 254 -9.78 -1.95 -10.46
C MET A 254 -10.04 -1.51 -11.90
N TYR A 255 -8.96 -1.12 -12.60
CA TYR A 255 -8.98 -0.77 -14.02
C TYR A 255 -9.36 -1.97 -14.89
N MET A 256 -8.70 -3.12 -14.69
CA MET A 256 -8.98 -4.36 -15.42
C MET A 256 -10.40 -4.87 -15.17
N ALA A 257 -10.92 -4.70 -13.96
CA ALA A 257 -12.31 -5.03 -13.61
C ALA A 257 -13.34 -4.05 -14.21
N GLY A 258 -12.90 -2.95 -14.84
CA GLY A 258 -13.79 -1.89 -15.33
C GLY A 258 -14.57 -1.16 -14.23
N LYS A 259 -14.11 -1.24 -12.96
CA LYS A 259 -14.81 -0.73 -11.78
C LYS A 259 -14.11 0.45 -11.11
N TRP A 260 -13.00 0.91 -11.66
CA TRP A 260 -12.16 1.91 -10.99
C TRP A 260 -12.92 3.21 -10.68
N HIS A 261 -13.66 3.76 -11.66
CA HIS A 261 -14.46 4.98 -11.45
C HIS A 261 -15.60 4.79 -10.44
N ASP A 262 -16.26 3.64 -10.47
CA ASP A 262 -17.33 3.34 -9.52
C ASP A 262 -16.80 3.28 -8.08
N ILE A 263 -15.61 2.66 -7.91
CA ILE A 263 -14.91 2.57 -6.62
C ILE A 263 -14.44 3.95 -6.16
N GLN A 264 -13.87 4.76 -7.06
CA GLN A 264 -13.47 6.14 -6.75
C GLN A 264 -14.68 6.97 -6.29
N LYS A 265 -15.79 6.87 -7.03
CA LYS A 265 -17.04 7.55 -6.67
C LYS A 265 -17.54 7.10 -5.31
N TYR A 266 -17.55 5.79 -5.04
CA TYR A 266 -17.98 5.24 -3.76
C TYR A 266 -17.12 5.76 -2.60
N VAL A 267 -15.80 5.72 -2.72
CA VAL A 267 -14.85 6.22 -1.72
C VAL A 267 -15.07 7.71 -1.46
N PHE A 268 -15.26 8.49 -2.51
CA PHE A 268 -15.50 9.94 -2.43
C PHE A 268 -16.85 10.27 -1.77
N ASP A 269 -17.94 9.67 -2.25
CA ASP A 269 -19.30 9.94 -1.77
C ASP A 269 -19.48 9.54 -0.29
N ASN A 270 -18.83 8.46 0.13
CA ASN A 270 -18.85 7.99 1.52
C ASN A 270 -17.75 8.61 2.40
N LYS A 271 -16.95 9.55 1.85
CA LYS A 271 -15.88 10.25 2.57
C LYS A 271 -14.88 9.28 3.24
N ILE A 272 -14.60 8.15 2.61
CA ILE A 272 -13.67 7.15 3.12
C ILE A 272 -12.24 7.70 3.03
N VAL A 273 -11.56 7.79 4.18
CA VAL A 273 -10.17 8.26 4.25
C VAL A 273 -9.24 7.07 4.20
N GLN A 274 -8.66 6.82 3.05
CA GLN A 274 -7.70 5.74 2.86
C GLN A 274 -6.35 6.04 3.53
N PRO A 275 -5.66 5.04 4.10
CA PRO A 275 -4.36 5.24 4.77
C PRO A 275 -3.27 5.75 3.81
N PHE A 276 -3.34 5.38 2.55
CA PHE A 276 -2.48 5.85 1.46
C PHE A 276 -3.31 5.99 0.19
N LYS A 277 -2.74 6.61 -0.83
CA LYS A 277 -3.39 6.68 -2.14
C LYS A 277 -3.48 5.27 -2.73
N GLN A 278 -4.62 4.63 -2.57
CA GLN A 278 -4.93 3.34 -3.20
C GLN A 278 -5.82 3.59 -4.43
N VAL A 279 -7.07 3.98 -4.21
CA VAL A 279 -8.07 4.13 -5.27
C VAL A 279 -7.78 5.33 -6.17
N PHE A 280 -7.17 6.37 -5.61
CA PHE A 280 -6.73 7.58 -6.33
C PHE A 280 -5.22 7.56 -6.65
N ARG A 281 -4.59 6.37 -6.67
CA ARG A 281 -3.19 6.21 -7.06
C ARG A 281 -3.06 6.30 -8.56
N GLU A 282 -2.06 6.99 -9.03
CA GLU A 282 -1.75 7.12 -10.44
C GLU A 282 -1.42 5.74 -11.04
N LEU A 283 -2.05 5.40 -12.18
CA LEU A 283 -1.85 4.15 -12.89
C LEU A 283 -1.16 4.42 -14.24
N TYR A 284 -0.07 3.72 -14.47
CA TYR A 284 0.69 3.78 -15.71
C TYR A 284 0.51 2.48 -16.48
N VAL A 285 -0.19 2.57 -17.61
CA VAL A 285 -0.41 1.43 -18.52
C VAL A 285 0.66 1.46 -19.60
N LYS A 286 1.12 0.30 -20.03
CA LYS A 286 2.06 0.14 -21.16
C LYS A 286 1.39 0.59 -22.44
N THR A 287 2.11 1.34 -23.28
CA THR A 287 1.64 1.65 -24.63
C THR A 287 2.02 0.53 -25.60
N GLU A 288 1.33 0.45 -26.74
CA GLU A 288 1.65 -0.54 -27.79
C GLU A 288 3.09 -0.40 -28.28
N GLU A 289 3.59 0.83 -28.38
CA GLU A 289 4.97 1.11 -28.77
C GLU A 289 5.96 0.60 -27.72
N GLU A 290 5.71 0.90 -26.42
CA GLU A 290 6.57 0.47 -25.32
C GLU A 290 6.62 -1.06 -25.19
N MET A 291 5.52 -1.76 -25.44
CA MET A 291 5.47 -3.23 -25.26
C MET A 291 6.53 -3.99 -26.07
N ASN A 292 6.95 -3.46 -27.21
CA ASN A 292 7.96 -4.11 -28.07
C ASN A 292 9.39 -3.65 -27.77
N MET A 293 9.57 -2.67 -26.88
CA MET A 293 10.88 -2.11 -26.50
C MET A 293 11.44 -2.82 -25.27
N GLU A 294 12.76 -2.72 -25.07
CA GLU A 294 13.47 -3.17 -23.86
C GLU A 294 13.63 -2.03 -22.83
N HIS A 295 13.15 -0.84 -23.15
CA HIS A 295 13.23 0.35 -22.29
C HIS A 295 12.04 1.28 -22.54
N SER A 296 11.71 2.09 -21.53
CA SER A 296 10.72 3.15 -21.66
C SER A 296 11.40 4.51 -21.75
N LEU A 297 10.99 5.30 -22.74
CA LEU A 297 11.44 6.67 -22.97
C LEU A 297 10.46 7.71 -22.39
N ARG A 298 9.45 7.27 -21.62
CA ARG A 298 8.34 8.10 -21.15
C ARG A 298 8.76 9.38 -20.43
N TYR A 299 9.91 9.36 -19.76
CA TYR A 299 10.45 10.48 -19.01
C TYR A 299 11.80 10.96 -19.52
N ALA A 300 12.22 10.52 -20.71
CA ALA A 300 13.45 10.96 -21.35
C ALA A 300 13.50 12.50 -21.48
N GLY A 301 14.69 13.07 -21.38
CA GLY A 301 14.92 14.50 -21.50
C GLY A 301 14.62 15.35 -20.27
N ASN A 302 14.01 14.81 -19.22
CA ASN A 302 13.75 15.57 -17.99
C ASN A 302 15.02 15.70 -17.14
N GLN A 303 15.39 16.94 -16.80
CA GLN A 303 16.48 17.22 -15.88
C GLN A 303 16.00 17.15 -14.43
N ILE A 304 16.70 16.42 -13.60
CA ILE A 304 16.35 16.20 -12.21
C ILE A 304 17.51 16.51 -11.27
N GLN A 305 17.19 16.83 -10.01
CA GLN A 305 18.18 17.09 -8.97
C GLN A 305 18.50 15.79 -8.22
N PRO A 306 19.73 15.23 -8.30
CA PRO A 306 20.07 13.92 -7.74
C PRO A 306 19.73 13.80 -6.25
N LYS A 307 20.10 14.79 -5.45
CA LYS A 307 19.87 14.79 -4.00
C LYS A 307 18.38 14.72 -3.62
N LYS A 308 17.52 15.43 -4.34
CA LYS A 308 16.06 15.39 -4.12
C LYS A 308 15.49 14.07 -4.60
N THR A 309 15.92 13.59 -5.77
CA THR A 309 15.51 12.30 -6.33
C THR A 309 15.83 11.15 -5.38
N LEU A 310 17.08 11.08 -4.90
CA LEU A 310 17.49 10.08 -3.91
C LEU A 310 16.70 10.19 -2.60
N GLY A 311 16.42 11.40 -2.12
CA GLY A 311 15.60 11.62 -0.93
C GLY A 311 14.18 11.10 -1.09
N CYS A 312 13.60 11.28 -2.27
CA CYS A 312 12.25 10.86 -2.63
C CYS A 312 12.15 9.34 -2.81
N LEU A 313 13.07 8.74 -3.57
CA LEU A 313 13.00 7.36 -4.00
C LEU A 313 13.50 6.35 -2.94
N ARG A 314 14.37 6.79 -2.01
CA ARG A 314 14.89 5.90 -0.96
C ARG A 314 13.81 5.26 -0.10
N SER A 315 12.73 5.98 0.20
CA SER A 315 11.59 5.44 0.97
C SER A 315 10.77 4.40 0.19
N ARG A 316 10.99 4.30 -1.11
CA ARG A 316 10.34 3.38 -2.06
C ARG A 316 11.27 2.27 -2.52
N HIS A 317 12.27 1.95 -1.71
CA HIS A 317 13.24 0.85 -1.92
C HIS A 317 14.21 1.01 -3.10
N TRP A 318 14.33 2.24 -3.65
CA TRP A 318 15.37 2.52 -4.61
C TRP A 318 16.71 2.69 -3.92
N VAL A 319 17.73 2.08 -4.50
CA VAL A 319 19.11 2.15 -4.06
C VAL A 319 19.93 2.79 -5.18
N ALA A 320 20.85 3.67 -4.79
CA ALA A 320 21.82 4.23 -5.72
C ALA A 320 23.11 3.42 -5.62
N ASP A 321 23.62 3.00 -6.76
CA ASP A 321 24.92 2.35 -6.92
C ASP A 321 25.81 3.16 -7.85
N ILE A 322 27.14 3.07 -7.68
CA ILE A 322 28.12 3.83 -8.45
C ILE A 322 28.16 3.33 -9.90
N GLU A 323 28.02 2.02 -10.09
CA GLU A 323 28.13 1.38 -11.40
C GLU A 323 26.77 1.31 -12.11
N ASP A 324 25.69 1.04 -11.37
CA ASP A 324 24.37 0.72 -11.92
C ASP A 324 23.35 1.86 -11.83
N GLY A 325 23.73 3.00 -11.26
CA GLY A 325 22.82 4.14 -11.07
C GLY A 325 21.71 3.90 -10.05
N LEU A 326 20.49 4.32 -10.33
CA LEU A 326 19.32 4.11 -9.48
C LEU A 326 18.63 2.81 -9.85
N GLN A 327 18.55 1.88 -8.89
CA GLN A 327 17.91 0.58 -9.09
C GLN A 327 16.92 0.22 -7.97
N LYS A 328 15.88 -0.52 -8.34
CA LYS A 328 14.91 -1.15 -7.43
C LYS A 328 14.78 -2.63 -7.78
N VAL A 329 14.93 -3.49 -6.78
CA VAL A 329 14.94 -4.95 -6.96
C VAL A 329 13.62 -5.56 -6.50
N TYR A 330 12.96 -6.28 -7.39
CA TYR A 330 11.78 -7.10 -7.15
C TYR A 330 12.21 -8.56 -7.02
N TYR A 331 12.48 -9.00 -5.79
CA TYR A 331 13.09 -10.31 -5.51
C TYR A 331 12.19 -11.49 -5.89
N LYS A 332 10.88 -11.35 -5.68
CA LYS A 332 9.88 -12.41 -5.96
C LYS A 332 9.79 -12.69 -7.46
N GLU A 333 9.75 -11.64 -8.25
CA GLU A 333 9.62 -11.68 -9.71
C GLU A 333 10.98 -11.82 -10.42
N ASN A 334 12.08 -11.71 -9.66
CA ASN A 334 13.45 -11.74 -10.17
C ASN A 334 13.77 -10.61 -11.19
N ILE A 335 13.21 -9.43 -10.95
CA ILE A 335 13.33 -8.24 -11.82
C ILE A 335 14.15 -7.17 -11.12
N VAL A 336 14.98 -6.47 -11.88
CA VAL A 336 15.63 -5.22 -11.49
C VAL A 336 15.13 -4.11 -12.41
N ALA A 337 14.56 -3.05 -11.82
CA ALA A 337 14.25 -1.81 -12.54
C ALA A 337 15.39 -0.81 -12.33
N GLN A 338 15.83 -0.16 -13.41
CA GLN A 338 16.93 0.79 -13.40
C GLN A 338 16.54 2.08 -14.12
N ILE A 339 16.93 3.22 -13.54
CA ILE A 339 16.74 4.55 -14.12
C ILE A 339 18.09 5.05 -14.59
N TYR A 340 18.24 5.20 -15.91
CA TYR A 340 19.43 5.74 -16.53
C TYR A 340 19.32 7.24 -16.76
N ALA A 341 20.41 7.95 -16.52
CA ALA A 341 20.53 9.37 -16.80
C ALA A 341 21.93 9.71 -17.27
N LEU A 342 22.03 10.73 -18.11
CA LEU A 342 23.32 11.35 -18.49
C LEU A 342 23.87 12.09 -17.29
N ALA A 343 24.96 11.66 -16.75
CA ALA A 343 25.79 12.11 -15.63
C ALA A 343 25.69 11.21 -14.38
N ASP A 344 26.74 11.24 -13.58
CA ASP A 344 26.89 10.38 -12.40
C ASP A 344 25.90 10.74 -11.29
N TRP A 345 25.19 9.73 -10.78
CA TRP A 345 24.25 9.86 -9.67
C TRP A 345 24.92 10.19 -8.33
N PHE A 346 26.27 10.13 -8.26
CA PHE A 346 27.04 10.07 -6.99
C PHE A 346 27.85 11.29 -6.65
N SER A 347 27.97 12.26 -7.54
CA SER A 347 28.66 13.52 -7.24
C SER A 347 27.66 14.64 -6.90
N PRO A 348 27.08 14.65 -5.66
CA PRO A 348 26.10 15.68 -5.29
C PRO A 348 26.72 17.08 -5.23
N ALA A 349 28.04 17.18 -5.34
CA ALA A 349 28.79 18.43 -5.17
C ALA A 349 29.19 19.12 -6.47
N ASP A 350 29.24 18.41 -7.61
CA ASP A 350 29.85 18.93 -8.86
C ASP A 350 28.89 19.14 -10.03
N ILE A 351 27.81 19.24 -9.88
CA ILE A 351 26.49 19.18 -10.33
C ILE A 351 26.07 19.92 -11.58
N GLU A 352 26.06 19.23 -12.64
CA GLU A 352 25.06 19.37 -13.68
C GLU A 352 23.87 18.47 -13.34
N SER A 353 22.64 18.99 -13.47
CA SER A 353 21.43 18.19 -13.22
C SER A 353 21.37 17.07 -14.25
N PRO A 354 21.38 15.78 -13.86
CA PRO A 354 21.34 14.69 -14.79
C PRO A 354 20.04 14.72 -15.61
N THR A 355 20.17 14.40 -16.89
CA THR A 355 19.03 14.27 -17.81
C THR A 355 18.64 12.81 -17.90
N LEU A 356 17.39 12.49 -17.63
CA LEU A 356 16.86 11.14 -17.75
C LEU A 356 16.93 10.66 -19.20
N GLU A 357 17.43 9.45 -19.41
CA GLU A 357 17.48 8.83 -20.72
C GLU A 357 16.37 7.80 -20.90
N TRP A 358 16.36 6.77 -20.05
CA TRP A 358 15.38 5.69 -20.13
C TRP A 358 15.22 4.95 -18.80
N VAL A 359 14.17 4.15 -18.74
CA VAL A 359 13.94 3.16 -17.70
C VAL A 359 14.04 1.77 -18.30
N VAL A 360 14.85 0.90 -17.69
CA VAL A 360 15.11 -0.48 -18.14
C VAL A 360 14.68 -1.46 -17.07
N PHE A 361 14.27 -2.63 -17.52
CA PHE A 361 14.00 -3.78 -16.66
C PHE A 361 14.90 -4.93 -17.11
N SER A 362 15.56 -5.57 -16.15
CA SER A 362 16.44 -6.71 -16.41
C SER A 362 16.09 -7.90 -15.52
N ASP A 363 16.35 -9.11 -16.02
CA ASP A 363 16.33 -10.31 -15.21
C ASP A 363 17.50 -10.28 -14.23
N ARG A 364 17.22 -10.37 -12.96
CA ARG A 364 18.19 -10.23 -11.88
C ARG A 364 19.29 -11.30 -11.90
N LYS A 365 18.99 -12.52 -12.37
CA LYS A 365 19.96 -13.62 -12.39
C LYS A 365 20.88 -13.57 -13.57
N THR A 366 20.36 -13.17 -14.72
CA THR A 366 21.09 -13.16 -15.99
C THR A 366 21.65 -11.81 -16.37
N GLY A 367 21.13 -10.73 -15.78
CA GLY A 367 21.46 -9.35 -16.15
C GLY A 367 20.95 -8.94 -17.54
N LYS A 368 20.14 -9.77 -18.21
CA LYS A 368 19.62 -9.46 -19.54
C LYS A 368 18.43 -8.53 -19.46
N ASN A 369 18.37 -7.55 -20.35
CA ASN A 369 17.21 -6.68 -20.50
C ASN A 369 15.98 -7.50 -20.88
N MET A 370 14.85 -7.08 -20.37
CA MET A 370 13.54 -7.67 -20.62
C MET A 370 12.71 -6.72 -21.48
N ARG A 371 11.84 -7.26 -22.32
CA ARG A 371 10.89 -6.42 -23.04
C ARG A 371 9.82 -5.91 -22.10
N ILE A 372 9.36 -4.70 -22.31
CA ILE A 372 8.32 -4.06 -21.46
C ILE A 372 7.06 -4.92 -21.37
N LYS A 373 6.67 -5.63 -22.44
CA LYS A 373 5.51 -6.53 -22.43
C LYS A 373 5.63 -7.67 -21.42
N ASP A 374 6.86 -8.12 -21.14
CA ASP A 374 7.13 -9.27 -20.25
C ASP A 374 7.24 -8.85 -18.78
N ILE A 375 7.15 -7.55 -18.47
CA ILE A 375 7.16 -7.02 -17.11
C ILE A 375 5.75 -7.07 -16.55
N PRO A 376 5.53 -7.53 -15.31
CA PRO A 376 4.21 -7.43 -14.65
C PRO A 376 3.70 -6.00 -14.62
N ASP A 377 2.40 -5.81 -14.94
CA ASP A 377 1.82 -4.48 -15.11
C ASP A 377 1.89 -3.62 -13.86
N ILE A 378 1.73 -4.23 -12.68
CA ILE A 378 1.87 -3.53 -11.40
C ILE A 378 3.31 -3.02 -11.21
N ILE A 379 4.31 -3.84 -11.50
CA ILE A 379 5.73 -3.44 -11.39
C ILE A 379 6.01 -2.28 -12.35
N PHE A 380 5.55 -2.40 -13.60
CA PHE A 380 5.72 -1.32 -14.58
C PHE A 380 5.05 -0.03 -14.10
N SER A 381 3.80 -0.10 -13.67
CA SER A 381 3.06 1.06 -13.17
C SER A 381 3.75 1.73 -11.97
N GLU A 382 4.20 0.96 -10.99
CA GLU A 382 4.86 1.51 -9.79
C GLU A 382 6.23 2.12 -10.11
N VAL A 383 6.99 1.51 -11.01
CA VAL A 383 8.26 2.09 -11.46
C VAL A 383 8.03 3.41 -12.19
N MET A 384 7.06 3.46 -13.13
CA MET A 384 6.75 4.70 -13.86
C MET A 384 6.23 5.79 -12.91
N ARG A 385 5.42 5.42 -11.92
CA ARG A 385 4.97 6.33 -10.87
C ARG A 385 6.13 6.88 -10.03
N ASP A 386 7.09 6.05 -9.70
CA ASP A 386 8.28 6.47 -8.95
C ASP A 386 9.12 7.47 -9.77
N VAL A 387 9.26 7.23 -11.08
CA VAL A 387 9.97 8.15 -11.99
C VAL A 387 9.20 9.47 -12.15
N ASP A 388 7.87 9.43 -12.32
CA ASP A 388 7.04 10.63 -12.38
C ASP A 388 7.15 11.48 -11.12
N MET A 389 7.11 10.83 -9.96
CA MET A 389 7.30 11.51 -8.69
C MET A 389 8.69 12.16 -8.60
N ALA A 390 9.74 11.47 -9.05
CA ALA A 390 11.10 12.02 -9.08
C ALA A 390 11.16 13.26 -10.00
N VAL A 391 10.60 13.18 -11.21
CA VAL A 391 10.51 14.30 -12.14
C VAL A 391 9.72 15.46 -11.55
N SER A 392 8.57 15.18 -10.91
CA SER A 392 7.69 16.22 -10.35
C SER A 392 8.31 16.96 -9.17
N VAL A 393 8.98 16.23 -8.26
CA VAL A 393 9.54 16.79 -7.01
C VAL A 393 10.94 17.35 -7.21
N ALA A 394 11.73 16.75 -8.08
CA ALA A 394 13.15 17.04 -8.25
C ALA A 394 13.50 17.75 -9.57
N HIS A 395 12.51 18.29 -10.28
CA HIS A 395 12.73 19.02 -11.52
C HIS A 395 13.76 20.14 -11.34
N ALA A 396 14.74 20.21 -12.23
CA ALA A 396 15.83 21.18 -12.18
C ALA A 396 15.57 22.45 -13.00
N GLY A 397 14.45 22.54 -13.70
CA GLY A 397 14.04 23.70 -14.50
C GLY A 397 14.40 23.61 -15.98
N GLY A 398 15.15 22.58 -16.41
CA GLY A 398 15.46 22.31 -17.81
C GLY A 398 14.69 21.13 -18.35
N VAL A 399 14.23 21.23 -19.58
CA VAL A 399 13.75 20.11 -20.40
C VAL A 399 14.49 20.20 -21.71
N ASP A 400 15.13 19.11 -22.12
CA ASP A 400 15.80 19.08 -23.41
C ASP A 400 14.76 19.24 -24.52
N PRO A 401 14.86 20.31 -25.36
CA PRO A 401 13.84 20.57 -26.36
C PRO A 401 13.77 19.50 -27.46
N GLU A 402 14.81 18.73 -27.68
CA GLU A 402 14.84 17.68 -28.71
C GLU A 402 14.06 16.42 -28.27
N THR A 403 13.94 16.18 -26.97
CA THR A 403 13.25 14.99 -26.42
C THR A 403 11.92 15.31 -25.77
N SER A 404 11.57 16.60 -25.60
CA SER A 404 10.43 17.03 -24.76
C SER A 404 9.05 16.88 -25.39
N HIS A 405 8.94 16.69 -26.70
CA HIS A 405 7.63 16.66 -27.37
C HIS A 405 6.70 15.53 -26.88
N SER A 406 7.26 14.36 -26.57
CA SER A 406 6.49 13.23 -26.02
C SER A 406 6.03 13.46 -24.59
N THR A 407 6.83 14.14 -23.78
CA THR A 407 6.58 14.27 -22.32
C THR A 407 5.37 15.18 -22.01
N VAL A 408 5.17 16.26 -22.77
CA VAL A 408 4.04 17.18 -22.59
C VAL A 408 2.72 16.51 -23.00
N GLU A 409 2.71 15.80 -24.14
CA GLU A 409 1.53 15.07 -24.61
C GLU A 409 1.17 13.92 -23.68
N MET A 410 2.16 13.19 -23.15
CA MET A 410 1.94 12.11 -22.20
C MET A 410 1.44 12.60 -20.84
N ARG A 411 1.95 13.73 -20.33
CA ARG A 411 1.43 14.35 -19.10
C ARG A 411 -0.01 14.81 -19.27
N LYS A 412 -0.36 15.35 -20.43
CA LYS A 412 -1.75 15.65 -20.76
C LYS A 412 -2.61 14.40 -20.74
N ALA A 413 -2.16 13.30 -21.33
CA ALA A 413 -2.87 12.03 -21.32
C ALA A 413 -3.08 11.49 -19.89
N CYS A 414 -2.04 11.49 -19.05
CA CYS A 414 -2.16 11.09 -17.63
C CYS A 414 -3.16 11.95 -16.85
N LEU A 415 -3.18 13.27 -17.08
CA LEU A 415 -4.12 14.18 -16.39
C LEU A 415 -5.55 14.08 -16.89
N LEU A 416 -5.78 13.57 -18.10
CA LEU A 416 -7.11 13.36 -18.67
C LEU A 416 -7.72 12.02 -18.27
N TYR A 417 -6.91 11.06 -17.76
CA TYR A 417 -7.37 9.74 -17.31
C TYR A 417 -7.41 9.59 -15.76
N THR A 418 -7.02 10.60 -15.00
CA THR A 418 -7.23 10.72 -13.56
C THR A 418 -8.39 11.64 -13.24
#